data_205317304a39c877775faf148fa35283
#
_entry.id   205317304a39c877775faf148fa35283
#
_cell.length_a   1.000
_cell.length_b   1.000
_cell.length_c   1.000
_cell.angle_alpha   90.00
_cell.angle_beta   90.00
_cell.angle_gamma   90.00
#
_symmetry.space_group_name_H-M   'P 1'
#
loop_
_entity.id
_entity.type
_entity.pdbx_description
1 polymer ?
#
loop_
_entity_poly.entity_id
_entity_poly.type
_entity_poly.pdbx_seq_one_letter_code
_entity_poly.pdbx_strand_id
1 'polypeptide(L)'
;MLKVDKINSFYGKAHVLRDLSFTVPKGNVVALLGRNGAGKTTTMKSIMQLVRPASGTVTFDGHSIAGSQPHKVAKLGLGYVPEERRIFTDLTVAENLIVGKQPPREGAVTWTEEMLFDLFPNLAERRNNRGKALSGGEQQMLTIARTLMGNPSFV
;
A
#
# COMPACT_ATOMS: atom_id res chain seq x y z
N MET A 1 -11.70 -2.14 9.34
CA MET A 1 -11.78 -3.58 8.97
C MET A 1 -11.84 -3.73 7.46
N LEU A 2 -11.06 -4.63 6.89
CA LEU A 2 -11.10 -4.96 5.47
C LEU A 2 -11.85 -6.28 5.27
N LYS A 3 -12.84 -6.30 4.36
CA LYS A 3 -13.55 -7.52 3.96
C LYS A 3 -13.45 -7.66 2.45
N VAL A 4 -13.01 -8.81 2.01
CA VAL A 4 -12.97 -9.26 0.61
C VAL A 4 -13.96 -10.42 0.48
N ASP A 5 -14.87 -10.36 -0.47
CA ASP A 5 -15.92 -11.35 -0.63
C ASP A 5 -16.06 -11.77 -2.10
N LYS A 6 -15.72 -13.02 -2.38
CA LYS A 6 -15.82 -13.72 -3.67
C LYS A 6 -15.27 -12.92 -4.85
N ILE A 7 -14.12 -12.24 -4.66
CA ILE A 7 -13.52 -11.51 -5.78
C ILE A 7 -12.94 -12.45 -6.82
N ASN A 8 -13.20 -12.11 -8.08
CA ASN A 8 -12.64 -12.75 -9.27
C ASN A 8 -11.85 -11.71 -10.06
N SER A 9 -10.57 -11.96 -10.29
CA SER A 9 -9.69 -11.03 -11.00
C SER A 9 -8.94 -11.71 -12.14
N PHE A 10 -8.77 -10.96 -13.22
CA PHE A 10 -8.21 -11.46 -14.47
C PHE A 10 -7.08 -10.57 -14.98
N TYR A 11 -6.14 -11.17 -15.70
CA TYR A 11 -5.23 -10.50 -16.63
C TYR A 11 -5.53 -11.02 -18.04
N GLY A 12 -6.23 -10.20 -18.85
CA GLY A 12 -6.75 -10.65 -20.13
C GLY A 12 -7.67 -11.86 -19.94
N LYS A 13 -7.30 -13.01 -20.52
CA LYS A 13 -8.06 -14.28 -20.38
C LYS A 13 -7.66 -15.11 -19.16
N ALA A 14 -6.57 -14.76 -18.48
CA ALA A 14 -6.07 -15.53 -17.33
C ALA A 14 -6.87 -15.19 -16.08
N HIS A 15 -7.62 -16.16 -15.54
CA HIS A 15 -8.38 -16.07 -14.29
C HIS A 15 -7.44 -16.35 -13.12
N VAL A 16 -6.98 -15.31 -12.43
CA VAL A 16 -5.94 -15.39 -11.39
C VAL A 16 -6.54 -15.52 -9.99
N LEU A 17 -7.56 -14.74 -9.64
CA LEU A 17 -8.28 -14.87 -8.38
C LEU A 17 -9.63 -15.47 -8.63
N ARG A 18 -9.96 -16.53 -7.89
CA ARG A 18 -11.22 -17.30 -8.03
C ARG A 18 -11.95 -17.33 -6.70
N ASP A 19 -13.09 -16.63 -6.64
CA ASP A 19 -13.97 -16.54 -5.48
C ASP A 19 -13.22 -16.31 -4.15
N LEU A 20 -12.16 -15.48 -4.20
CA LEU A 20 -11.31 -15.21 -3.04
C LEU A 20 -12.08 -14.42 -2.00
N SER A 21 -12.14 -14.97 -0.78
CA SER A 21 -12.83 -14.33 0.35
C SER A 21 -11.97 -14.40 1.60
N PHE A 22 -11.84 -13.30 2.31
CA PHE A 22 -11.22 -13.21 3.63
C PHE A 22 -11.58 -11.89 4.31
N THR A 23 -11.28 -11.82 5.60
CA THR A 23 -11.49 -10.61 6.41
C THR A 23 -10.25 -10.33 7.23
N VAL A 24 -9.87 -9.05 7.31
CA VAL A 24 -8.84 -8.57 8.23
C VAL A 24 -9.53 -7.69 9.27
N PRO A 25 -9.66 -8.16 10.53
CA PRO A 25 -10.21 -7.37 11.62
C PRO A 25 -9.32 -6.15 11.93
N LYS A 26 -9.90 -5.11 12.53
CA LYS A 26 -9.14 -3.94 12.99
C LYS A 26 -8.10 -4.37 14.04
N GLY A 27 -6.89 -3.85 13.94
CA GLY A 27 -5.79 -4.17 14.87
C GLY A 27 -5.09 -5.50 14.61
N ASN A 28 -5.48 -6.25 13.59
CA ASN A 28 -4.87 -7.54 13.28
C ASN A 28 -3.90 -7.43 12.10
N VAL A 29 -2.87 -8.28 12.13
CA VAL A 29 -1.98 -8.54 11.00
C VAL A 29 -2.39 -9.87 10.38
N VAL A 30 -2.56 -9.89 9.06
CA VAL A 30 -2.87 -11.11 8.29
C VAL A 30 -1.77 -11.37 7.28
N ALA A 31 -1.19 -12.57 7.31
CA ALA A 31 -0.19 -13.00 6.34
C ALA A 31 -0.85 -13.75 5.18
N LEU A 32 -0.60 -13.30 3.96
CA LEU A 32 -1.03 -13.99 2.74
C LEU A 32 0.11 -14.87 2.23
N LEU A 33 0.02 -16.16 2.47
CA LEU A 33 1.05 -17.15 2.11
C LEU A 33 0.69 -17.89 0.81
N GLY A 34 1.70 -18.30 0.06
CA GLY A 34 1.52 -19.07 -1.17
C GLY A 34 2.73 -19.01 -2.07
N ARG A 35 2.81 -19.94 -3.03
CA ARG A 35 3.88 -20.01 -4.05
C ARG A 35 3.89 -18.78 -4.94
N ASN A 36 5.01 -18.56 -5.66
CA ASN A 36 5.05 -17.54 -6.70
C ASN A 36 4.00 -17.87 -7.77
N GLY A 37 3.28 -16.84 -8.22
CA GLY A 37 2.15 -17.00 -9.13
C GLY A 37 0.80 -17.36 -8.48
N ALA A 38 0.73 -17.59 -7.16
CA ALA A 38 -0.52 -17.93 -6.47
C ALA A 38 -1.53 -16.77 -6.33
N GLY A 39 -1.24 -15.59 -6.89
CA GLY A 39 -2.18 -14.47 -6.87
C GLY A 39 -1.98 -13.47 -5.72
N LYS A 40 -0.96 -13.61 -4.86
CA LYS A 40 -0.73 -12.71 -3.71
C LYS A 40 -0.69 -11.23 -4.11
N THR A 41 0.18 -10.87 -5.05
CA THR A 41 0.30 -9.50 -5.55
C THR A 41 -0.96 -9.04 -6.26
N THR A 42 -1.65 -9.96 -6.98
CA THR A 42 -2.94 -9.68 -7.62
C THR A 42 -4.01 -9.36 -6.58
N THR A 43 -4.02 -10.07 -5.46
CA THR A 43 -4.94 -9.80 -4.34
C THR A 43 -4.77 -8.37 -3.81
N MET A 44 -3.52 -7.97 -3.51
CA MET A 44 -3.24 -6.60 -3.05
C MET A 44 -3.62 -5.55 -4.10
N LYS A 45 -3.28 -5.78 -5.37
CA LYS A 45 -3.65 -4.89 -6.47
C LYS A 45 -5.16 -4.82 -6.67
N SER A 46 -5.89 -5.91 -6.44
CA SER A 46 -7.36 -5.94 -6.53
C SER A 46 -8.02 -5.16 -5.40
N ILE A 47 -7.52 -5.27 -4.17
CA ILE A 47 -7.97 -4.47 -3.03
C ILE A 47 -7.78 -2.98 -3.35
N MET A 48 -6.61 -2.60 -3.85
CA MET A 48 -6.32 -1.20 -4.22
C MET A 48 -6.99 -0.74 -5.52
N GLN A 49 -7.80 -1.58 -6.15
CA GLN A 49 -8.45 -1.31 -7.44
C GLN A 49 -7.48 -0.99 -8.60
N LEU A 50 -6.20 -1.35 -8.46
CA LEU A 50 -5.20 -1.31 -9.53
C LEU A 50 -5.46 -2.40 -10.59
N VAL A 51 -5.99 -3.53 -10.15
CA VAL A 51 -6.61 -4.58 -10.96
C VAL A 51 -8.05 -4.66 -10.51
N ARG A 52 -8.99 -4.28 -11.36
CA ARG A 52 -10.42 -4.30 -11.00
C ARG A 52 -10.94 -5.73 -10.96
N PRO A 53 -11.51 -6.20 -9.84
CA PRO A 53 -12.22 -7.47 -9.84
C PRO A 53 -13.39 -7.44 -10.84
N ALA A 54 -13.57 -8.53 -11.59
CA ALA A 54 -14.69 -8.69 -12.51
C ALA A 54 -15.99 -8.98 -11.76
N SER A 55 -15.90 -9.57 -10.57
CA SER A 55 -17.03 -9.83 -9.67
C SER A 55 -16.55 -9.90 -8.22
N GLY A 56 -17.50 -9.96 -7.29
CA GLY A 56 -17.26 -9.91 -5.86
C GLY A 56 -17.20 -8.49 -5.33
N THR A 57 -16.94 -8.36 -4.03
CA THR A 57 -16.91 -7.05 -3.36
C THR A 57 -15.68 -6.90 -2.48
N VAL A 58 -15.21 -5.66 -2.34
CA VAL A 58 -14.22 -5.26 -1.36
C VAL A 58 -14.80 -4.11 -0.54
N THR A 59 -14.78 -4.28 0.78
CA THR A 59 -15.31 -3.28 1.72
C THR A 59 -14.24 -2.92 2.74
N PHE A 60 -14.03 -1.64 2.93
CA PHE A 60 -13.11 -1.10 3.93
C PHE A 60 -13.85 -0.15 4.88
N ASP A 61 -13.78 -0.44 6.20
CA ASP A 61 -14.49 0.28 7.26
C ASP A 61 -15.97 0.57 6.93
N GLY A 62 -16.67 -0.44 6.39
CA GLY A 62 -18.07 -0.37 6.02
C GLY A 62 -18.36 0.25 4.66
N HIS A 63 -17.37 0.84 3.98
CA HIS A 63 -17.52 1.46 2.67
C HIS A 63 -17.11 0.50 1.55
N SER A 64 -17.97 0.30 0.56
CA SER A 64 -17.58 -0.41 -0.66
C SER A 64 -16.58 0.39 -1.46
N ILE A 65 -15.46 -0.24 -1.83
CA ILE A 65 -14.41 0.37 -2.67
C ILE A 65 -14.41 -0.19 -4.09
N ALA A 66 -15.34 -1.11 -4.39
CA ALA A 66 -15.48 -1.69 -5.72
C ALA A 66 -15.69 -0.60 -6.79
N GLY A 67 -14.90 -0.63 -7.87
CA GLY A 67 -14.96 0.34 -8.96
C GLY A 67 -14.39 1.73 -8.65
N SER A 68 -13.91 1.96 -7.43
CA SER A 68 -13.27 3.23 -7.06
C SER A 68 -11.95 3.43 -7.80
N GLN A 69 -11.52 4.68 -7.95
CA GLN A 69 -10.17 4.98 -8.43
C GLN A 69 -9.14 4.68 -7.34
N PRO A 70 -7.94 4.13 -7.66
CA PRO A 70 -6.91 3.79 -6.68
C PRO A 70 -6.55 4.93 -5.72
N HIS A 71 -6.46 6.16 -6.20
CA HIS A 71 -6.18 7.32 -5.36
C HIS A 71 -7.29 7.61 -4.35
N LYS A 72 -8.55 7.29 -4.66
CA LYS A 72 -9.68 7.42 -3.72
C LYS A 72 -9.59 6.35 -2.64
N VAL A 73 -9.21 5.13 -3.01
CA VAL A 73 -8.95 4.03 -2.07
C VAL A 73 -7.83 4.41 -1.08
N ALA A 74 -6.73 4.95 -1.59
CA ALA A 74 -5.64 5.46 -0.75
C ALA A 74 -6.11 6.60 0.19
N LYS A 75 -6.96 7.52 -0.31
CA LYS A 75 -7.53 8.61 0.50
C LYS A 75 -8.49 8.11 1.58
N LEU A 76 -9.07 6.93 1.47
CA LEU A 76 -9.84 6.30 2.54
C LEU A 76 -8.97 5.77 3.68
N GLY A 77 -7.66 5.67 3.48
CA GLY A 77 -6.71 5.22 4.50
C GLY A 77 -6.11 3.83 4.25
N LEU A 78 -6.28 3.25 3.05
CA LEU A 78 -5.55 2.05 2.68
C LEU A 78 -4.17 2.44 2.12
N GLY A 79 -3.11 2.03 2.81
CA GLY A 79 -1.75 2.10 2.33
C GLY A 79 -1.40 0.88 1.48
N TYR A 80 -0.56 1.08 0.47
CA TYR A 80 -0.06 0.01 -0.37
C TYR A 80 1.44 0.19 -0.64
N VAL A 81 2.21 -0.81 -0.27
CA VAL A 81 3.66 -0.85 -0.54
C VAL A 81 3.89 -1.79 -1.72
N PRO A 82 4.18 -1.27 -2.92
CA PRO A 82 4.42 -2.10 -4.09
C PRO A 82 5.77 -2.83 -4.01
N GLU A 83 5.83 -4.03 -4.56
CA GLU A 83 7.05 -4.84 -4.65
C GLU A 83 8.10 -4.15 -5.53
N GLU A 84 7.67 -3.44 -6.58
CA GLU A 84 8.54 -2.73 -7.52
C GLU A 84 9.10 -1.41 -6.96
N ARG A 85 9.00 -1.16 -5.66
CA ARG A 85 9.49 0.01 -4.92
C ARG A 85 8.83 1.33 -5.32
N ARG A 86 8.80 1.70 -6.60
CA ARG A 86 8.12 2.88 -7.20
C ARG A 86 8.41 4.21 -6.47
N ILE A 87 9.66 4.44 -6.10
CA ILE A 87 10.11 5.73 -5.58
C ILE A 87 10.28 6.74 -6.72
N PHE A 88 10.30 8.03 -6.39
CA PHE A 88 10.70 9.10 -7.31
C PHE A 88 12.21 9.23 -7.28
N THR A 89 12.88 8.68 -8.29
CA THR A 89 14.33 8.51 -8.33
C THR A 89 15.10 9.83 -8.39
N ASP A 90 14.53 10.87 -8.97
CA ASP A 90 15.15 12.19 -9.09
C ASP A 90 14.86 13.12 -7.92
N LEU A 91 13.90 12.78 -7.09
CA LEU A 91 13.63 13.46 -5.83
C LEU A 91 14.55 12.94 -4.72
N THR A 92 14.87 13.80 -3.75
CA THR A 92 15.55 13.41 -2.51
C THR A 92 14.67 12.51 -1.64
N VAL A 93 15.25 11.88 -0.63
CA VAL A 93 14.51 11.12 0.38
C VAL A 93 13.43 11.97 1.03
N ALA A 94 13.79 13.18 1.51
CA ALA A 94 12.84 14.09 2.13
C ALA A 94 11.70 14.49 1.18
N GLU A 95 12.01 14.84 -0.07
CA GLU A 95 10.99 15.17 -1.07
C GLU A 95 10.07 13.99 -1.38
N ASN A 96 10.60 12.77 -1.44
CA ASN A 96 9.77 11.56 -1.58
C ASN A 96 8.75 11.41 -0.45
N LEU A 97 9.15 11.71 0.80
CA LEU A 97 8.23 11.66 1.95
C LEU A 97 7.15 12.75 1.83
N ILE A 98 7.54 13.97 1.45
CA ILE A 98 6.60 15.10 1.27
C ILE A 98 5.52 14.75 0.23
N VAL A 99 5.89 14.12 -0.89
CA VAL A 99 4.93 13.67 -1.92
C VAL A 99 3.92 12.67 -1.37
N GLY A 100 4.33 11.85 -0.39
CA GLY A 100 3.44 10.88 0.28
C GLY A 100 2.47 11.50 1.29
N LYS A 101 2.74 12.73 1.74
CA LYS A 101 2.03 13.36 2.87
C LYS A 101 0.53 13.52 2.59
N GLN A 102 -0.27 13.08 3.54
CA GLN A 102 -1.72 13.28 3.58
C GLN A 102 -2.12 13.92 4.92
N PRO A 103 -3.28 14.56 5.00
CA PRO A 103 -3.81 15.05 6.26
C PRO A 103 -3.91 13.95 7.32
N PRO A 104 -3.83 14.30 8.62
CA PRO A 104 -4.12 13.37 9.71
C PRO A 104 -5.49 12.71 9.55
N ARG A 105 -5.63 11.49 10.06
CA ARG A 105 -6.89 10.74 10.08
C ARG A 105 -7.27 10.43 11.50
N GLU A 106 -8.55 10.53 11.81
CA GLU A 106 -9.07 10.09 13.09
C GLU A 106 -8.81 8.59 13.29
N GLY A 107 -8.31 8.23 14.46
CA GLY A 107 -8.02 6.84 14.83
C GLY A 107 -6.82 6.18 14.11
N ALA A 108 -6.01 6.96 13.39
CA ALA A 108 -4.75 6.51 12.80
C ALA A 108 -3.55 7.29 13.38
N VAL A 109 -2.37 6.70 13.30
CA VAL A 109 -1.13 7.38 13.67
C VAL A 109 -0.88 8.53 12.69
N THR A 110 -0.59 9.72 13.22
CA THR A 110 -0.11 10.84 12.40
C THR A 110 1.41 10.75 12.28
N TRP A 111 1.86 10.22 11.15
CA TRP A 111 3.28 10.06 10.89
C TRP A 111 3.93 11.40 10.54
N THR A 112 5.07 11.67 11.17
CA THR A 112 5.93 12.83 10.84
C THR A 112 7.24 12.34 10.20
N GLU A 113 7.95 13.28 9.57
CA GLU A 113 9.26 13.00 8.98
C GLU A 113 10.25 12.51 10.05
N GLU A 114 10.21 13.12 11.24
CA GLU A 114 11.06 12.76 12.38
C GLU A 114 10.79 11.32 12.82
N MET A 115 9.53 10.95 13.02
CA MET A 115 9.16 9.57 13.39
C MET A 115 9.63 8.55 12.35
N LEU A 116 9.57 8.90 11.06
CA LEU A 116 10.02 8.01 9.99
C LEU A 116 11.55 7.90 9.94
N PHE A 117 12.28 8.98 10.25
CA PHE A 117 13.73 8.92 10.34
C PHE A 117 14.21 8.19 11.59
N ASP A 118 13.48 8.27 12.69
CA ASP A 118 13.74 7.45 13.89
C ASP A 118 13.50 5.95 13.60
N LEU A 119 12.45 5.63 12.83
CA LEU A 119 12.15 4.26 12.42
C LEU A 119 13.15 3.71 11.38
N PHE A 120 13.65 4.57 10.51
CA PHE A 120 14.60 4.25 9.44
C PHE A 120 15.85 5.13 9.48
N PRO A 121 16.79 4.93 10.43
CA PRO A 121 17.98 5.79 10.59
C PRO A 121 18.83 5.89 9.32
N ASN A 122 18.93 4.81 8.53
CA ASN A 122 19.64 4.83 7.25
C ASN A 122 19.05 5.83 6.24
N LEU A 123 17.73 6.07 6.30
CA LEU A 123 17.10 7.11 5.47
C LEU A 123 17.39 8.51 6.00
N ALA A 124 17.49 8.68 7.32
CA ALA A 124 17.86 9.96 7.92
C ALA A 124 19.25 10.42 7.45
N GLU A 125 20.24 9.53 7.45
CA GLU A 125 21.60 9.81 6.95
C GLU A 125 21.60 10.16 5.46
N ARG A 126 20.63 9.68 4.71
CA ARG A 126 20.46 9.88 3.27
C ARG A 126 19.41 10.93 2.92
N ARG A 127 18.93 11.71 3.90
CA ARG A 127 17.80 12.66 3.76
C ARG A 127 17.88 13.51 2.48
N ASN A 128 19.06 14.00 2.15
CA ASN A 128 19.29 14.88 1.00
C ASN A 128 19.74 14.14 -0.25
N ASN A 129 19.92 12.81 -0.19
CA ASN A 129 20.32 12.02 -1.36
C ASN A 129 19.11 11.77 -2.25
N ARG A 130 19.35 11.77 -3.57
CA ARG A 130 18.32 11.41 -4.54
C ARG A 130 18.00 9.92 -4.47
N GLY A 131 16.75 9.54 -4.74
CA GLY A 131 16.30 8.16 -4.71
C GLY A 131 17.11 7.19 -5.57
N LYS A 132 17.65 7.66 -6.70
CA LYS A 132 18.54 6.87 -7.56
C LYS A 132 19.88 6.51 -6.94
N ALA A 133 20.33 7.25 -5.92
CA ALA A 133 21.58 6.99 -5.21
C ALA A 133 21.42 6.01 -4.04
N LEU A 134 20.19 5.54 -3.78
CA LEU A 134 19.89 4.60 -2.72
C LEU A 134 20.09 3.15 -3.18
N SER A 135 20.55 2.31 -2.26
CA SER A 135 20.56 0.86 -2.43
C SER A 135 19.13 0.31 -2.57
N GLY A 136 18.99 -0.91 -3.09
CA GLY A 136 17.69 -1.55 -3.23
C GLY A 136 16.92 -1.69 -1.91
N GLY A 137 17.62 -1.93 -0.80
CA GLY A 137 17.02 -1.99 0.54
C GLY A 137 16.53 -0.63 1.02
N GLU A 138 17.36 0.42 0.85
CA GLU A 138 16.99 1.81 1.20
C GLU A 138 15.81 2.30 0.36
N GLN A 139 15.74 1.94 -0.93
CA GLN A 139 14.59 2.24 -1.78
C GLN A 139 13.30 1.57 -1.27
N GLN A 140 13.41 0.34 -0.77
CA GLN A 140 12.27 -0.37 -0.18
C GLN A 140 11.83 0.30 1.13
N MET A 141 12.77 0.67 2.01
CA MET A 141 12.48 1.43 3.22
C MET A 141 11.80 2.76 2.88
N LEU A 142 12.30 3.49 1.88
CA LEU A 142 11.70 4.76 1.42
C LEU A 142 10.28 4.56 0.89
N THR A 143 10.01 3.45 0.19
CA THR A 143 8.65 3.11 -0.27
C THR A 143 7.69 2.90 0.91
N ILE A 144 8.14 2.19 1.94
CA ILE A 144 7.37 1.98 3.18
C ILE A 144 7.15 3.32 3.89
N ALA A 145 8.21 4.07 4.14
CA ALA A 145 8.16 5.36 4.81
C ALA A 145 7.21 6.35 4.10
N ARG A 146 7.29 6.44 2.77
CA ARG A 146 6.38 7.28 1.98
C ARG A 146 4.92 6.82 2.09
N THR A 147 4.67 5.52 2.18
CA THR A 147 3.31 5.00 2.38
C THR A 147 2.79 5.38 3.76
N LEU A 148 3.62 5.25 4.80
CA LEU A 148 3.27 5.64 6.18
C LEU A 148 3.02 7.14 6.29
N MET A 149 3.79 7.99 5.57
CA MET A 149 3.57 9.43 5.50
C MET A 149 2.17 9.83 5.01
N GLY A 150 1.48 8.91 4.32
CA GLY A 150 0.07 9.04 3.93
C GLY A 150 -0.92 8.86 5.09
N ASN A 151 -0.46 8.67 6.33
CA ASN A 151 -1.28 8.43 7.52
C ASN A 151 -2.33 7.31 7.31
N PRO A 152 -1.94 6.13 6.80
CA PRO A 152 -2.91 5.07 6.56
C PRO A 152 -3.44 4.50 7.86
N SER A 153 -4.71 4.10 7.88
CA SER A 153 -5.31 3.33 8.97
C SER A 153 -5.18 1.81 8.77
N PHE A 154 -4.72 1.42 7.55
CA PHE A 154 -4.46 0.04 7.16
C PHE A 154 -3.34 0.01 6.10
N VAL A 155 -2.36 -0.88 6.24
CA VAL A 155 -1.25 -1.08 5.28
C VAL A 155 -1.17 -2.54 4.89
#